data_5d04760d0ff605a878005f26d8ab0787
#
_entry.id   5d04760d0ff605a878005f26d8ab0787
#
_cell.length_a   1.000
_cell.length_b   1.000
_cell.length_c   1.000
_cell.angle_alpha   90.00
_cell.angle_beta   90.00
_cell.angle_gamma   90.00
#
_symmetry.space_group_name_H-M   'P 1'
#
loop_
_entity.id
_entity.type
_entity.pdbx_description
1 polymer ?
#
loop_
_entity_poly.entity_id
_entity_poly.type
_entity_poly.pdbx_seq_one_letter_code
_entity_poly.pdbx_strand_id
1 'polypeptide(L)'
;IVTIDAKNVQLADVADVDTLSGSSRIPILFSGPLLHRLGEAFIPALGGCNIGGRPIDFHLETLRKLGATVDKEHKDGIHITAPNGLHGAKIHLPYPSVGATEQTLLAAVLADGKTELSGAATEPEIMDLVAVLQKMGAIISVDVDRTFRIEGVKELKGYTHTALTDRIEA
;
A
#
# COMPACT_ATOMS: atom_id res chain seq x y z
N ILE A 1 -23.97 1.36 4.99
CA ILE A 1 -23.36 0.75 3.80
C ILE A 1 -22.70 1.86 3.00
N VAL A 2 -21.43 1.69 2.67
CA VAL A 2 -20.69 2.59 1.80
C VAL A 2 -20.40 1.85 0.50
N THR A 3 -20.62 2.50 -0.64
CA THR A 3 -20.25 1.98 -1.96
C THR A 3 -19.18 2.86 -2.55
N ILE A 4 -18.07 2.26 -3.00
CA ILE A 4 -16.95 2.96 -3.63
C ILE A 4 -16.82 2.46 -5.07
N ASP A 5 -16.84 3.39 -6.02
CA ASP A 5 -16.56 3.13 -7.44
C ASP A 5 -15.28 3.88 -7.85
N ALA A 6 -14.22 3.13 -8.09
CA ALA A 6 -12.92 3.65 -8.46
C ALA A 6 -12.60 3.49 -9.97
N LYS A 7 -13.62 3.47 -10.85
CA LYS A 7 -13.40 3.29 -12.30
C LYS A 7 -12.61 4.41 -12.92
N ASN A 8 -12.88 5.66 -12.51
CA ASN A 8 -12.35 6.88 -13.11
C ASN A 8 -11.30 7.53 -12.18
N VAL A 9 -10.25 6.78 -11.82
CA VAL A 9 -9.15 7.33 -11.04
C VAL A 9 -8.23 8.16 -11.94
N GLN A 10 -7.88 9.36 -11.49
CA GLN A 10 -6.91 10.25 -12.13
C GLN A 10 -6.06 10.93 -11.04
N LEU A 11 -4.88 11.41 -11.41
CA LEU A 11 -4.10 12.25 -10.51
C LEU A 11 -4.84 13.59 -10.32
N ALA A 12 -4.95 14.03 -9.08
CA ALA A 12 -5.41 15.37 -8.76
C ALA A 12 -4.24 16.36 -8.86
N ASP A 13 -4.54 17.65 -9.04
CA ASP A 13 -3.54 18.69 -8.94
C ASP A 13 -2.91 18.72 -7.54
N VAL A 14 -1.62 19.05 -7.46
CA VAL A 14 -0.87 19.04 -6.19
C VAL A 14 -1.54 19.88 -5.11
N ALA A 15 -2.06 21.06 -5.47
CA ALA A 15 -2.77 21.95 -4.56
C ALA A 15 -4.05 21.32 -3.99
N ASP A 16 -4.78 20.54 -4.79
CA ASP A 16 -5.98 19.84 -4.35
C ASP A 16 -5.62 18.67 -3.44
N VAL A 17 -4.52 17.96 -3.72
CA VAL A 17 -4.05 16.84 -2.88
C VAL A 17 -3.68 17.32 -1.49
N ASP A 18 -2.97 18.44 -1.36
CA ASP A 18 -2.62 19.04 -0.06
C ASP A 18 -3.87 19.42 0.74
N THR A 19 -4.87 19.99 0.08
CA THR A 19 -6.13 20.38 0.72
C THR A 19 -6.95 19.16 1.15
N LEU A 20 -7.00 18.12 0.34
CA LEU A 20 -7.81 16.92 0.57
C LEU A 20 -7.15 15.92 1.52
N SER A 21 -5.81 15.80 1.50
CA SER A 21 -5.08 14.86 2.36
C SER A 21 -4.98 15.33 3.80
N GLY A 22 -5.00 16.64 4.03
CA GLY A 22 -4.93 17.25 5.35
C GLY A 22 -3.72 16.76 6.16
N SER A 23 -3.95 16.42 7.42
CA SER A 23 -2.91 15.88 8.31
C SER A 23 -2.82 14.35 8.28
N SER A 24 -3.43 13.68 7.32
CA SER A 24 -3.49 12.22 7.25
C SER A 24 -2.18 11.59 6.76
N ARG A 25 -1.92 10.36 7.23
CA ARG A 25 -0.83 9.50 6.69
C ARG A 25 -1.32 8.50 5.66
N ILE A 26 -2.62 8.35 5.48
CA ILE A 26 -3.24 7.39 4.56
C ILE A 26 -2.75 7.57 3.10
N PRO A 27 -2.45 8.79 2.61
CA PRO A 27 -2.02 8.97 1.22
C PRO A 27 -0.87 8.07 0.78
N ILE A 28 0.05 7.69 1.69
CA ILE A 28 1.16 6.79 1.32
C ILE A 28 0.67 5.43 0.85
N LEU A 29 -0.43 4.90 1.39
CA LEU A 29 -0.98 3.60 1.03
C LEU A 29 -1.60 3.57 -0.37
N PHE A 30 -2.01 4.72 -0.90
CA PHE A 30 -2.50 4.82 -2.27
C PHE A 30 -1.41 4.68 -3.32
N SER A 31 -0.12 4.82 -2.96
CA SER A 31 0.97 4.78 -3.94
C SER A 31 1.02 3.46 -4.72
N GLY A 32 0.91 2.30 -4.06
CA GLY A 32 0.88 1.01 -4.74
C GLY A 32 -0.28 0.90 -5.76
N PRO A 33 -1.53 1.08 -5.35
CA PRO A 33 -2.68 1.09 -6.26
C PRO A 33 -2.57 2.11 -7.40
N LEU A 34 -2.07 3.33 -7.14
CA LEU A 34 -1.90 4.35 -8.18
C LEU A 34 -0.83 3.96 -9.19
N LEU A 35 0.30 3.38 -8.75
CA LEU A 35 1.34 2.89 -9.65
C LEU A 35 0.81 1.82 -10.62
N HIS A 36 -0.08 0.94 -10.17
CA HIS A 36 -0.73 -0.04 -11.06
C HIS A 36 -1.74 0.59 -12.02
N ARG A 37 -2.43 1.64 -11.58
CA ARG A 37 -3.50 2.26 -12.38
C ARG A 37 -3.00 3.33 -13.35
N LEU A 38 -2.00 4.10 -12.94
CA LEU A 38 -1.56 5.32 -13.63
C LEU A 38 -0.06 5.28 -14.00
N GLY A 39 0.71 4.34 -13.45
CA GLY A 39 2.16 4.27 -13.61
C GLY A 39 2.94 5.28 -12.76
N GLU A 40 2.24 6.17 -12.08
CA GLU A 40 2.80 7.19 -11.21
C GLU A 40 1.89 7.50 -10.01
N ALA A 41 2.50 8.02 -8.95
CA ALA A 41 1.81 8.50 -7.76
C ALA A 41 2.51 9.72 -7.19
N PHE A 42 1.74 10.68 -6.70
CA PHE A 42 2.23 11.81 -5.93
C PHE A 42 1.72 11.69 -4.49
N ILE A 43 2.64 11.75 -3.54
CA ILE A 43 2.33 11.69 -2.11
C ILE A 43 2.71 13.02 -1.50
N PRO A 44 1.73 13.81 -1.03
CA PRO A 44 1.97 15.10 -0.41
C PRO A 44 2.76 14.97 0.90
N ALA A 45 3.16 16.09 1.47
CA ALA A 45 3.76 16.11 2.78
C ALA A 45 2.80 15.46 3.80
N LEU A 46 3.23 14.35 4.40
CA LEU A 46 2.39 13.57 5.29
C LEU A 46 2.29 14.23 6.67
N GLY A 47 1.08 14.47 7.10
CA GLY A 47 0.76 14.80 8.48
C GLY A 47 0.78 13.59 9.40
N GLY A 48 0.17 13.69 10.55
CA GLY A 48 -0.02 12.57 11.48
C GLY A 48 -0.20 13.03 12.93
N CYS A 49 -0.64 12.14 13.79
CA CYS A 49 -0.74 12.40 15.21
C CYS A 49 0.62 12.82 15.80
N ASN A 50 0.62 13.75 16.75
CA ASN A 50 1.80 14.24 17.48
C ASN A 50 2.44 13.18 18.41
N ILE A 51 2.48 11.92 18.00
CA ILE A 51 3.02 10.78 18.79
C ILE A 51 4.48 10.49 18.41
N GLY A 52 5.20 11.50 17.88
CA GLY A 52 6.59 11.36 17.44
C GLY A 52 6.77 11.15 15.95
N GLY A 53 8.02 11.18 15.49
CA GLY A 53 8.37 10.97 14.10
C GLY A 53 8.00 9.55 13.63
N ARG A 54 7.20 9.46 12.59
CA ARG A 54 6.84 8.18 11.95
C ARG A 54 7.44 8.15 10.55
N PRO A 55 8.67 7.65 10.39
CA PRO A 55 9.31 7.57 9.07
C PRO A 55 8.49 6.70 8.13
N ILE A 56 8.54 7.01 6.84
CA ILE A 56 7.90 6.23 5.77
C ILE A 56 8.93 5.44 4.97
N ASP A 57 10.15 5.30 5.51
CA ASP A 57 11.26 4.70 4.80
C ASP A 57 10.98 3.27 4.38
N PHE A 58 10.31 2.48 5.23
CA PHE A 58 9.93 1.11 4.89
C PHE A 58 8.92 1.04 3.74
N HIS A 59 7.97 1.99 3.66
CA HIS A 59 7.03 2.09 2.54
C HIS A 59 7.78 2.34 1.23
N LEU A 60 8.68 3.34 1.24
CA LEU A 60 9.43 3.73 0.05
C LEU A 60 10.45 2.65 -0.36
N GLU A 61 11.09 2.00 0.61
CA GLU A 61 12.00 0.89 0.33
C GLU A 61 11.28 -0.30 -0.30
N THR A 62 10.10 -0.64 0.23
CA THR A 62 9.23 -1.67 -0.35
C THR A 62 8.91 -1.37 -1.81
N LEU A 63 8.48 -0.15 -2.12
CA LEU A 63 8.15 0.24 -3.49
C LEU A 63 9.38 0.20 -4.41
N ARG A 64 10.56 0.62 -3.91
CA ARG A 64 11.82 0.48 -4.68
C ARG A 64 12.17 -0.97 -4.97
N LYS A 65 12.03 -1.85 -3.99
CA LYS A 65 12.26 -3.29 -4.18
C LYS A 65 11.32 -3.92 -5.21
N LEU A 66 10.10 -3.41 -5.28
CA LEU A 66 9.11 -3.80 -6.29
C LEU A 66 9.35 -3.12 -7.66
N GLY A 67 10.39 -2.31 -7.81
CA GLY A 67 10.79 -1.70 -9.08
C GLY A 67 10.36 -0.26 -9.31
N ALA A 68 9.76 0.40 -8.32
CA ALA A 68 9.42 1.82 -8.43
C ALA A 68 10.64 2.72 -8.25
N THR A 69 10.63 3.85 -8.94
CA THR A 69 11.55 4.97 -8.74
C THR A 69 10.90 6.00 -7.82
N VAL A 70 11.62 6.43 -6.79
CA VAL A 70 11.13 7.36 -5.77
C VAL A 70 11.97 8.61 -5.78
N ASP A 71 11.37 9.72 -6.16
CA ASP A 71 11.95 11.07 -6.08
C ASP A 71 11.46 11.77 -4.80
N LYS A 72 12.38 11.94 -3.83
CA LYS A 72 12.15 12.63 -2.55
C LYS A 72 12.44 14.12 -2.62
N GLU A 73 13.06 14.60 -3.68
CA GLU A 73 13.48 16.00 -3.84
C GLU A 73 12.39 16.86 -4.49
N HIS A 74 11.26 16.28 -4.79
CA HIS A 74 10.14 17.04 -5.32
C HIS A 74 9.63 18.05 -4.28
N LYS A 75 9.45 19.31 -4.70
CA LYS A 75 9.21 20.46 -3.80
C LYS A 75 8.03 20.29 -2.84
N ASP A 76 6.98 19.60 -3.30
CA ASP A 76 5.69 19.58 -2.62
C ASP A 76 5.33 18.18 -2.08
N GLY A 77 6.28 17.23 -2.11
CA GLY A 77 6.03 15.87 -1.64
C GLY A 77 6.98 14.84 -2.23
N ILE A 78 6.50 13.63 -2.44
CA ILE A 78 7.26 12.51 -2.98
C ILE A 78 6.60 12.07 -4.28
N HIS A 79 7.34 12.15 -5.37
CA HIS A 79 6.90 11.60 -6.65
C HIS A 79 7.44 10.19 -6.83
N ILE A 80 6.58 9.27 -7.21
CA ILE A 80 6.88 7.85 -7.37
C ILE A 80 6.42 7.40 -8.76
N THR A 81 7.28 6.72 -9.49
CA THR A 81 6.97 6.24 -10.84
C THR A 81 7.32 4.76 -10.99
N ALA A 82 6.57 4.06 -11.83
CA ALA A 82 6.84 2.68 -12.21
C ALA A 82 6.57 2.47 -13.71
N PRO A 83 7.40 3.03 -14.59
CA PRO A 83 7.16 3.02 -16.03
C PRO A 83 7.13 1.60 -16.64
N ASN A 84 7.77 0.64 -15.97
CA ASN A 84 7.78 -0.77 -16.39
C ASN A 84 6.82 -1.63 -15.54
N GLY A 85 5.95 -1.02 -14.75
CA GLY A 85 5.13 -1.70 -13.76
C GLY A 85 5.92 -2.12 -12.51
N LEU A 86 5.21 -2.73 -11.55
CA LEU A 86 5.82 -3.31 -10.37
C LEU A 86 6.07 -4.81 -10.58
N HIS A 87 7.15 -5.32 -9.98
CA HIS A 87 7.58 -6.71 -10.11
C HIS A 87 7.73 -7.37 -8.76
N GLY A 88 7.51 -8.68 -8.72
CA GLY A 88 7.69 -9.48 -7.52
C GLY A 88 9.11 -9.39 -6.95
N ALA A 89 9.23 -9.36 -5.63
CA ALA A 89 10.50 -9.18 -4.94
C ALA A 89 10.57 -9.94 -3.61
N LYS A 90 11.79 -10.14 -3.10
CA LYS A 90 12.01 -10.55 -1.70
C LYS A 90 12.20 -9.31 -0.83
N ILE A 91 11.30 -9.16 0.13
CA ILE A 91 11.25 -8.02 1.04
C ILE A 91 11.36 -8.55 2.48
N HIS A 92 12.22 -7.94 3.25
CA HIS A 92 12.34 -8.20 4.68
C HIS A 92 12.11 -6.90 5.45
N LEU A 93 11.16 -6.89 6.36
CA LEU A 93 10.94 -5.78 7.27
C LEU A 93 11.74 -6.04 8.56
N PRO A 94 12.68 -5.15 8.92
CA PRO A 94 13.46 -5.30 10.15
C PRO A 94 12.60 -5.09 11.42
N TYR A 95 11.42 -4.52 11.24
CA TYR A 95 10.41 -4.30 12.26
C TYR A 95 9.03 -4.63 11.65
N PRO A 96 8.13 -5.30 12.38
CA PRO A 96 6.79 -5.66 11.88
C PRO A 96 5.87 -4.42 11.81
N SER A 97 6.17 -3.54 10.86
CA SER A 97 5.38 -2.34 10.61
C SER A 97 4.06 -2.69 9.94
N VAL A 98 2.94 -2.33 10.56
CA VAL A 98 1.60 -2.48 10.00
C VAL A 98 1.50 -1.77 8.65
N GLY A 99 1.80 -0.47 8.61
CA GLY A 99 1.67 0.30 7.37
C GLY A 99 2.59 -0.18 6.24
N ALA A 100 3.82 -0.62 6.53
CA ALA A 100 4.70 -1.18 5.50
C ALA A 100 4.22 -2.55 5.01
N THR A 101 3.59 -3.34 5.87
CA THR A 101 2.95 -4.60 5.48
C THR A 101 1.76 -4.34 4.57
N GLU A 102 0.87 -3.41 4.94
CA GLU A 102 -0.26 -2.97 4.10
C GLU A 102 0.23 -2.48 2.74
N GLN A 103 1.24 -1.60 2.73
CA GLN A 103 1.85 -1.10 1.50
C GLN A 103 2.35 -2.23 0.59
N THR A 104 3.04 -3.21 1.18
CA THR A 104 3.56 -4.35 0.42
C THR A 104 2.43 -5.18 -0.18
N LEU A 105 1.40 -5.50 0.62
CA LEU A 105 0.23 -6.25 0.16
C LEU A 105 -0.46 -5.54 -1.01
N LEU A 106 -0.79 -4.25 -0.83
CA LEU A 106 -1.49 -3.44 -1.84
C LEU A 106 -0.69 -3.29 -3.15
N ALA A 107 0.65 -3.22 -3.07
CA ALA A 107 1.50 -3.10 -4.23
C ALA A 107 1.79 -4.46 -4.89
N ALA A 108 1.96 -5.54 -4.12
CA ALA A 108 2.39 -6.83 -4.64
C ALA A 108 1.28 -7.65 -5.32
N VAL A 109 0.01 -7.46 -4.95
CA VAL A 109 -1.11 -8.27 -5.47
C VAL A 109 -1.33 -8.14 -6.98
N LEU A 110 -0.87 -7.06 -7.59
CA LEU A 110 -0.92 -6.83 -9.05
C LEU A 110 0.49 -6.73 -9.68
N ALA A 111 1.57 -6.92 -8.90
CA ALA A 111 2.93 -6.90 -9.42
C ALA A 111 3.21 -8.14 -10.26
N ASP A 112 4.03 -8.02 -11.32
CA ASP A 112 4.40 -9.15 -12.14
C ASP A 112 5.32 -10.12 -11.38
N GLY A 113 4.89 -11.37 -11.21
CA GLY A 113 5.65 -12.40 -10.53
C GLY A 113 5.26 -12.64 -9.07
N LYS A 114 6.22 -13.07 -8.25
CA LYS A 114 6.00 -13.48 -6.85
C LYS A 114 6.75 -12.58 -5.89
N THR A 115 6.07 -12.18 -4.84
CA THR A 115 6.64 -11.42 -3.72
C THR A 115 6.68 -12.29 -2.46
N GLU A 116 7.82 -12.29 -1.79
CA GLU A 116 8.00 -12.86 -0.46
C GLU A 116 8.28 -11.73 0.52
N LEU A 117 7.37 -11.52 1.46
CA LEU A 117 7.50 -10.51 2.52
C LEU A 117 7.70 -11.23 3.85
N SER A 118 8.86 -11.07 4.47
CA SER A 118 9.20 -11.61 5.79
C SER A 118 9.29 -10.53 6.85
N GLY A 119 9.11 -10.92 8.12
CA GLY A 119 9.09 -9.97 9.25
C GLY A 119 7.87 -9.04 9.24
N ALA A 120 6.79 -9.45 8.60
CA ALA A 120 5.59 -8.67 8.46
C ALA A 120 4.77 -8.57 9.76
N ALA A 121 3.93 -7.54 9.83
CA ALA A 121 2.87 -7.43 10.83
C ALA A 121 1.78 -8.48 10.56
N THR A 122 1.18 -9.01 11.61
CA THR A 122 0.11 -10.03 11.52
C THR A 122 -1.07 -9.71 12.42
N GLU A 123 -1.23 -8.46 12.78
CA GLU A 123 -2.35 -7.95 13.55
C GLU A 123 -3.69 -8.24 12.85
N PRO A 124 -4.81 -8.29 13.57
CA PRO A 124 -6.12 -8.63 13.00
C PRO A 124 -6.49 -7.80 11.77
N GLU A 125 -6.19 -6.52 11.74
CA GLU A 125 -6.44 -5.62 10.61
C GLU A 125 -5.65 -6.01 9.35
N ILE A 126 -4.44 -6.56 9.50
CA ILE A 126 -3.65 -7.08 8.37
C ILE A 126 -4.28 -8.36 7.82
N MET A 127 -4.72 -9.24 8.71
CA MET A 127 -5.38 -10.48 8.28
C MET A 127 -6.74 -10.20 7.65
N ASP A 128 -7.44 -9.17 8.09
CA ASP A 128 -8.68 -8.70 7.46
C ASP A 128 -8.43 -8.15 6.06
N LEU A 129 -7.36 -7.34 5.87
CA LEU A 129 -6.92 -6.87 4.55
C LEU A 129 -6.59 -8.05 3.62
N VAL A 130 -5.88 -9.07 4.12
CA VAL A 130 -5.59 -10.29 3.34
C VAL A 130 -6.89 -10.97 2.91
N ALA A 131 -7.86 -11.13 3.82
CA ALA A 131 -9.15 -11.73 3.51
C ALA A 131 -9.93 -10.92 2.46
N VAL A 132 -9.87 -9.59 2.52
CA VAL A 132 -10.45 -8.70 1.49
C VAL A 132 -9.77 -8.91 0.14
N LEU A 133 -8.44 -8.85 0.10
CA LEU A 133 -7.68 -9.03 -1.15
C LEU A 133 -7.92 -10.41 -1.77
N GLN A 134 -8.00 -11.48 -0.96
CA GLN A 134 -8.35 -12.81 -1.43
C GLN A 134 -9.77 -12.88 -2.01
N LYS A 135 -10.76 -12.21 -1.37
CA LYS A 135 -12.11 -12.07 -1.94
C LYS A 135 -12.11 -11.34 -3.29
N MET A 136 -11.19 -10.40 -3.48
CA MET A 136 -10.98 -9.70 -4.75
C MET A 136 -10.27 -10.56 -5.79
N GLY A 137 -9.74 -11.72 -5.41
CA GLY A 137 -9.07 -12.66 -6.30
C GLY A 137 -7.54 -12.68 -6.17
N ALA A 138 -6.96 -12.00 -5.18
CA ALA A 138 -5.54 -12.07 -4.93
C ALA A 138 -5.11 -13.46 -4.41
N ILE A 139 -3.89 -13.86 -4.77
CA ILE A 139 -3.28 -15.12 -4.32
C ILE A 139 -2.26 -14.79 -3.24
N ILE A 140 -2.64 -15.02 -1.99
CA ILE A 140 -1.82 -14.72 -0.81
C ILE A 140 -1.83 -15.93 0.12
N SER A 141 -0.67 -16.36 0.60
CA SER A 141 -0.51 -17.29 1.71
C SER A 141 0.31 -16.65 2.82
N VAL A 142 0.05 -17.05 4.06
CA VAL A 142 0.71 -16.52 5.25
C VAL A 142 1.25 -17.70 6.03
N ASP A 143 2.57 -17.73 6.24
CA ASP A 143 3.25 -18.76 6.98
C ASP A 143 3.32 -18.40 8.50
N VAL A 144 3.56 -19.38 9.34
CA VAL A 144 3.62 -19.22 10.80
C VAL A 144 4.78 -18.33 11.28
N ASP A 145 5.80 -18.15 10.45
CA ASP A 145 6.97 -17.29 10.70
C ASP A 145 6.77 -15.83 10.30
N ARG A 146 5.52 -15.42 10.03
CA ARG A 146 5.13 -14.10 9.53
C ARG A 146 5.68 -13.78 8.12
N THR A 147 5.83 -14.80 7.31
CA THR A 147 6.17 -14.64 5.89
C THR A 147 4.91 -14.69 5.05
N PHE A 148 4.69 -13.67 4.27
CA PHE A 148 3.61 -13.59 3.28
C PHE A 148 4.18 -13.94 1.91
N ARG A 149 3.51 -14.84 1.20
CA ARG A 149 3.80 -15.14 -0.20
C ARG A 149 2.65 -14.66 -1.04
N ILE A 150 2.96 -13.74 -1.95
CA ILE A 150 1.97 -13.07 -2.77
C ILE A 150 2.32 -13.39 -4.22
N GLU A 151 1.38 -13.92 -4.98
CA GLU A 151 1.50 -14.09 -6.41
C GLU A 151 0.65 -13.04 -7.10
N GLY A 152 1.28 -12.19 -7.92
CA GLY A 152 0.58 -11.11 -8.61
C GLY A 152 -0.44 -11.65 -9.60
N VAL A 153 -1.62 -11.03 -9.61
CA VAL A 153 -2.71 -11.36 -10.52
C VAL A 153 -2.93 -10.23 -11.53
N LYS A 154 -3.55 -10.54 -12.67
CA LYS A 154 -3.77 -9.54 -13.73
C LYS A 154 -4.82 -8.50 -13.37
N GLU A 155 -5.80 -8.89 -12.56
CA GLU A 155 -6.90 -8.01 -12.15
C GLU A 155 -7.46 -8.43 -10.80
N LEU A 156 -8.02 -7.46 -10.08
CA LEU A 156 -8.80 -7.67 -8.87
C LEU A 156 -10.27 -7.35 -9.18
N LYS A 157 -11.17 -8.12 -8.56
CA LYS A 157 -12.62 -7.98 -8.75
C LYS A 157 -13.26 -7.16 -7.63
N GLY A 158 -14.45 -6.64 -7.90
CA GLY A 158 -15.27 -6.02 -6.86
C GLY A 158 -15.63 -7.02 -5.75
N TYR A 159 -15.83 -6.50 -4.55
CA TYR A 159 -16.12 -7.33 -3.36
C TYR A 159 -17.14 -6.66 -2.45
N THR A 160 -17.66 -7.43 -1.51
CA THR A 160 -18.45 -6.97 -0.37
C THR A 160 -17.81 -7.49 0.91
N HIS A 161 -17.60 -6.61 1.88
CA HIS A 161 -16.94 -6.95 3.14
C HIS A 161 -17.52 -6.13 4.29
N THR A 162 -17.53 -6.72 5.47
CA THR A 162 -17.78 -6.01 6.73
C THR A 162 -16.46 -5.90 7.46
N ALA A 163 -15.96 -4.68 7.60
CA ALA A 163 -14.70 -4.43 8.28
C ALA A 163 -14.78 -4.84 9.75
N LEU A 164 -13.65 -5.27 10.29
CA LEU A 164 -13.50 -5.48 11.73
C LEU A 164 -13.73 -4.17 12.49
N THR A 165 -14.16 -4.28 13.75
CA THR A 165 -14.18 -3.15 14.66
C THR A 165 -12.77 -2.70 15.00
N ASP A 166 -12.57 -1.40 15.18
CA ASP A 166 -11.28 -0.88 15.61
C ASP A 166 -10.98 -1.33 17.04
N ARG A 167 -9.94 -2.14 17.22
CA ARG A 167 -9.52 -2.66 18.53
C ARG A 167 -8.82 -1.61 19.41
N ILE A 168 -8.45 -0.46 18.84
CA ILE A 168 -7.76 0.62 19.53
C ILE A 168 -8.79 1.63 20.09
N GLU A 169 -9.85 1.88 19.32
CA GLU A 169 -10.92 2.81 19.68
C GLU A 169 -12.06 2.14 20.48
N ALA A 170 -11.99 0.82 20.71
CA ALA A 170 -13.03 0.05 21.39
C ALA A 170 -13.00 0.18 22.93
#